data_5479a4416717825c882cfffba70ca7e9
#
_entry.id   5479a4416717825c882cfffba70ca7e9
#
_cell.length_a   1.000
_cell.length_b   1.000
_cell.length_c   1.000
_cell.angle_alpha   90.00
_cell.angle_beta   90.00
_cell.angle_gamma   90.00
#
_symmetry.space_group_name_H-M   'P 1'
#
loop_
_entity.id
_entity.type
_entity.pdbx_description
1 polymer ?
#
loop_
_entity_poly.entity_id
_entity_poly.type
_entity_poly.pdbx_seq_one_letter_code
_entity_poly.pdbx_strand_id
1 'polypeptide(L)'
;ILIQDLKDAGITPIVTLYHWDMPLALYKKGGWYSSKSPDWFAGYAKLIFSNFGEEVPYFITFNEPEGNIFTLTPLVENFLTETPSPYEKVLSVESRAAQAEAMHNLLLANSLAVTSYKEAGYKGRIGIALNLSPCVDNENPNSAAKRNCNSVHNAWVLDALYKGNYPKDIKTLYQKYAPAFQPSQDDMKKIMQGRPDFIGVNFYSPTLVKDDPSQPFGIANRPNPDQYPSYNGPVSPSHLVELLMQIDKEYDHPTLIITENGAGFGVDDEKLTENRVLDPLRAKYLSDHIDAVLSARHAGVKVEGYLFWSLLDNFEWLFGYRNRFGMIGVDFESPQLARTPKSSYYKYQEKIRDYKERNKCLPQQSRHSG
;
A
#
# COMPACT_ATOMS: atom_id res chain seq x y z
N ILE A 1 13.98 -17.03 -14.80
CA ILE A 1 13.88 -18.17 -13.86
C ILE A 1 12.64 -17.96 -12.98
N LEU A 2 12.62 -17.04 -11.98
CA LEU A 2 11.50 -16.91 -11.04
C LEU A 2 10.12 -16.73 -11.69
N ILE A 3 9.98 -15.82 -12.68
CA ILE A 3 8.71 -15.61 -13.40
C ILE A 3 8.26 -16.89 -14.10
N GLN A 4 9.18 -17.60 -14.74
CA GLN A 4 8.86 -18.86 -15.42
C GLN A 4 8.45 -19.94 -14.41
N ASP A 5 9.17 -20.08 -13.31
CA ASP A 5 8.87 -21.07 -12.27
C ASP A 5 7.46 -20.84 -11.66
N LEU A 6 7.07 -19.56 -11.44
CA LEU A 6 5.72 -19.21 -11.00
C LEU A 6 4.66 -19.59 -12.03
N LYS A 7 4.91 -19.28 -13.31
CA LYS A 7 3.98 -19.63 -14.43
C LYS A 7 3.82 -21.16 -14.56
N ASP A 8 4.91 -21.90 -14.45
CA ASP A 8 4.91 -23.37 -14.53
C ASP A 8 4.15 -23.99 -13.33
N ALA A 9 4.19 -23.32 -12.16
CA ALA A 9 3.38 -23.67 -10.99
C ALA A 9 1.91 -23.21 -11.08
N GLY A 10 1.49 -22.55 -12.18
CA GLY A 10 0.14 -22.00 -12.34
C GLY A 10 -0.14 -20.77 -11.47
N ILE A 11 0.92 -20.07 -11.01
CA ILE A 11 0.84 -18.85 -10.20
C ILE A 11 0.99 -17.64 -11.10
N THR A 12 0.02 -16.72 -11.07
CA THR A 12 0.07 -15.46 -11.80
C THR A 12 0.95 -14.45 -11.07
N PRO A 13 2.10 -14.03 -11.64
CA PRO A 13 2.96 -13.05 -11.00
C PRO A 13 2.36 -11.64 -11.06
N ILE A 14 2.48 -10.91 -9.96
CA ILE A 14 2.30 -9.45 -9.88
C ILE A 14 3.66 -8.87 -9.50
N VAL A 15 4.25 -8.05 -10.37
CA VAL A 15 5.61 -7.51 -10.18
C VAL A 15 5.55 -6.05 -9.77
N THR A 16 6.06 -5.75 -8.59
CA THR A 16 6.23 -4.37 -8.09
C THR A 16 7.60 -3.84 -8.50
N LEU A 17 7.63 -2.72 -9.23
CA LEU A 17 8.87 -2.14 -9.74
C LEU A 17 9.69 -1.46 -8.64
N TYR A 18 9.02 -0.79 -7.70
CA TYR A 18 9.67 -0.08 -6.62
C TYR A 18 8.96 -0.34 -5.29
N HIS A 19 9.70 -0.98 -4.36
CA HIS A 19 9.25 -1.24 -3.00
C HIS A 19 10.29 -0.70 -2.00
N TRP A 20 10.58 0.61 -2.14
CA TRP A 20 11.41 1.45 -1.27
C TRP A 20 12.93 1.33 -1.46
N ASP A 21 13.39 0.44 -2.32
CA ASP A 21 14.82 0.23 -2.59
C ASP A 21 15.37 1.29 -3.56
N MET A 22 15.89 2.39 -3.01
CA MET A 22 16.55 3.42 -3.81
C MET A 22 18.04 3.09 -4.00
N PRO A 23 18.55 3.01 -5.25
CA PRO A 23 19.97 2.87 -5.48
C PRO A 23 20.76 4.02 -4.84
N LEU A 24 21.80 3.71 -4.05
CA LEU A 24 22.59 4.71 -3.32
C LEU A 24 23.14 5.81 -4.23
N ALA A 25 23.48 5.49 -5.48
CA ALA A 25 23.96 6.47 -6.46
C ALA A 25 22.89 7.51 -6.83
N LEU A 26 21.61 7.13 -6.86
CA LEU A 26 20.49 8.05 -7.11
C LEU A 26 20.12 8.80 -5.82
N TYR A 27 20.16 8.13 -4.67
CA TYR A 27 19.97 8.78 -3.37
C TYR A 27 20.95 9.95 -3.18
N LYS A 28 22.25 9.75 -3.47
CA LYS A 28 23.28 10.80 -3.42
C LYS A 28 23.07 11.94 -4.42
N LYS A 29 22.22 11.77 -5.42
CA LYS A 29 21.82 12.81 -6.40
C LYS A 29 20.50 13.50 -6.02
N GLY A 30 20.02 13.28 -4.80
CA GLY A 30 18.80 13.86 -4.26
C GLY A 30 17.59 12.92 -4.25
N GLY A 31 17.71 11.67 -4.72
CA GLY A 31 16.62 10.70 -4.66
C GLY A 31 15.32 11.25 -5.26
N TRP A 32 14.20 11.03 -4.57
CA TRP A 32 12.89 11.53 -4.99
C TRP A 32 12.73 13.05 -4.88
N TYR A 33 13.59 13.74 -4.13
CA TYR A 33 13.62 15.20 -4.06
C TYR A 33 14.19 15.85 -5.34
N SER A 34 14.85 15.08 -6.18
CA SER A 34 15.39 15.58 -7.46
C SER A 34 14.29 15.65 -8.53
N SER A 35 14.14 16.77 -9.20
CA SER A 35 13.24 16.92 -10.35
C SER A 35 13.57 15.99 -11.53
N LYS A 36 14.72 15.30 -11.50
CA LYS A 36 15.11 14.29 -12.49
C LYS A 36 14.64 12.87 -12.13
N SER A 37 14.12 12.67 -10.91
CA SER A 37 13.72 11.35 -10.46
C SER A 37 12.60 10.71 -11.28
N PRO A 38 11.62 11.47 -11.83
CA PRO A 38 10.64 10.89 -12.74
C PRO A 38 11.25 10.24 -13.97
N ASP A 39 12.23 10.88 -14.59
CA ASP A 39 12.92 10.35 -15.78
C ASP A 39 13.79 9.13 -15.44
N TRP A 40 14.45 9.13 -14.28
CA TRP A 40 15.23 7.97 -13.84
C TRP A 40 14.36 6.74 -13.66
N PHE A 41 13.22 6.92 -13.00
CA PHE A 41 12.28 5.81 -12.79
C PHE A 41 11.64 5.35 -14.11
N ALA A 42 11.23 6.27 -14.97
CA ALA A 42 10.69 5.95 -16.28
C ALA A 42 11.68 5.14 -17.14
N GLY A 43 12.97 5.49 -17.10
CA GLY A 43 14.03 4.74 -17.77
C GLY A 43 14.18 3.31 -17.22
N TYR A 44 14.16 3.15 -15.90
CA TYR A 44 14.17 1.85 -15.24
C TYR A 44 12.92 1.02 -15.58
N ALA A 45 11.73 1.60 -15.47
CA ALA A 45 10.48 0.94 -15.79
C ALA A 45 10.46 0.45 -17.25
N LYS A 46 10.87 1.29 -18.19
CA LYS A 46 10.99 0.93 -19.62
C LYS A 46 11.92 -0.25 -19.85
N LEU A 47 13.05 -0.32 -19.13
CA LEU A 47 13.98 -1.44 -19.22
C LEU A 47 13.31 -2.75 -18.72
N ILE A 48 12.59 -2.69 -17.62
CA ILE A 48 11.86 -3.85 -17.09
C ILE A 48 10.75 -4.29 -18.05
N PHE A 49 9.98 -3.35 -18.59
CA PHE A 49 8.90 -3.67 -19.53
C PHE A 49 9.43 -4.28 -20.84
N SER A 50 10.57 -3.78 -21.37
CA SER A 50 11.16 -4.35 -22.58
C SER A 50 11.63 -5.80 -22.42
N ASN A 51 11.94 -6.22 -21.19
CA ASN A 51 12.39 -7.58 -20.91
C ASN A 51 11.25 -8.52 -20.45
N PHE A 52 10.22 -8.00 -19.79
CA PHE A 52 9.21 -8.81 -19.11
C PHE A 52 7.77 -8.40 -19.41
N GLY A 53 7.53 -7.35 -20.20
CA GLY A 53 6.20 -6.79 -20.43
C GLY A 53 5.21 -7.75 -21.06
N GLU A 54 5.67 -8.66 -21.93
CA GLU A 54 4.83 -9.71 -22.54
C GLU A 54 4.57 -10.90 -21.61
N GLU A 55 5.44 -11.10 -20.60
CA GLU A 55 5.39 -12.27 -19.74
C GLU A 55 4.64 -12.06 -18.44
N VAL A 56 4.69 -10.82 -17.91
CA VAL A 56 4.12 -10.44 -16.62
C VAL A 56 2.75 -9.82 -16.84
N PRO A 57 1.67 -10.48 -16.36
CA PRO A 57 0.31 -9.99 -16.57
C PRO A 57 -0.06 -8.78 -15.71
N TYR A 58 0.63 -8.54 -14.59
CA TYR A 58 0.37 -7.41 -13.70
C TYR A 58 1.65 -6.76 -13.22
N PHE A 59 1.76 -5.45 -13.42
CA PHE A 59 2.80 -4.62 -12.84
C PHE A 59 2.21 -3.66 -11.81
N ILE A 60 2.98 -3.36 -10.77
CA ILE A 60 2.74 -2.27 -9.83
C ILE A 60 3.95 -1.33 -9.93
N THR A 61 3.71 -0.06 -10.17
CA THR A 61 4.78 0.94 -10.29
C THR A 61 5.46 1.18 -8.96
N PHE A 62 4.67 1.55 -7.94
CA PHE A 62 5.13 1.88 -6.60
C PHE A 62 4.33 1.11 -5.56
N ASN A 63 5.02 0.67 -4.52
CA ASN A 63 4.39 0.29 -3.26
C ASN A 63 4.48 1.47 -2.29
N GLU A 64 3.33 1.93 -1.80
CA GLU A 64 3.19 2.94 -0.74
C GLU A 64 4.11 4.16 -0.92
N PRO A 65 3.96 4.94 -1.99
CA PRO A 65 4.81 6.12 -2.22
C PRO A 65 4.76 7.10 -1.05
N GLU A 66 3.60 7.24 -0.39
CA GLU A 66 3.40 8.06 0.81
C GLU A 66 4.22 7.55 2.01
N GLY A 67 4.24 6.24 2.25
CA GLY A 67 5.04 5.63 3.32
C GLY A 67 6.53 5.81 3.09
N ASN A 68 6.98 5.71 1.85
CA ASN A 68 8.36 5.97 1.48
C ASN A 68 8.78 7.41 1.79
N ILE A 69 7.99 8.39 1.37
CA ILE A 69 8.33 9.82 1.52
C ILE A 69 8.17 10.31 2.96
N PHE A 70 7.08 9.91 3.63
CA PHE A 70 6.76 10.48 4.95
C PHE A 70 7.37 9.70 6.12
N THR A 71 7.78 8.46 5.91
CA THR A 71 8.28 7.60 6.98
C THR A 71 9.71 7.14 6.73
N LEU A 72 9.95 6.39 5.65
CA LEU A 72 11.24 5.74 5.45
C LEU A 72 12.36 6.73 5.14
N THR A 73 12.15 7.65 4.18
CA THR A 73 13.20 8.59 3.79
C THR A 73 13.73 9.42 4.95
N PRO A 74 12.87 10.03 5.80
CA PRO A 74 13.33 10.73 6.99
C PRO A 74 14.06 9.84 7.99
N LEU A 75 13.65 8.58 8.15
CA LEU A 75 14.33 7.63 9.02
C LEU A 75 15.73 7.30 8.51
N VAL A 76 15.85 7.01 7.21
CA VAL A 76 17.15 6.70 6.58
C VAL A 76 18.09 7.90 6.65
N GLU A 77 17.60 9.11 6.44
CA GLU A 77 18.39 10.33 6.61
C GLU A 77 18.95 10.47 8.03
N ASN A 78 18.16 10.14 9.04
CA ASN A 78 18.61 10.14 10.43
C ASN A 78 19.70 9.09 10.71
N PHE A 79 19.65 7.93 10.04
CA PHE A 79 20.68 6.89 10.20
C PHE A 79 21.98 7.20 9.44
N LEU A 80 21.88 7.92 8.33
CA LEU A 80 23.06 8.26 7.49
C LEU A 80 23.78 9.52 7.93
N THR A 81 23.20 10.31 8.83
CA THR A 81 23.84 11.50 9.39
C THR A 81 24.59 11.14 10.68
N GLU A 82 25.84 11.61 10.82
CA GLU A 82 26.64 11.44 12.03
C GLU A 82 26.01 12.08 13.28
N THR A 83 25.06 12.99 13.07
CA THR A 83 24.23 13.60 14.11
C THR A 83 22.77 13.33 13.82
N PRO A 84 22.17 12.28 14.42
CA PRO A 84 20.75 12.02 14.28
C PRO A 84 19.94 13.27 14.66
N SER A 85 19.14 13.74 13.72
CA SER A 85 18.22 14.85 14.01
C SER A 85 17.10 14.32 14.91
N PRO A 86 16.69 15.04 15.98
CA PRO A 86 15.49 14.67 16.71
C PRO A 86 14.32 14.51 15.76
N TYR A 87 13.41 13.56 16.03
CA TYR A 87 12.21 13.31 15.23
C TYR A 87 11.42 14.59 14.90
N GLU A 88 11.52 15.60 15.76
CA GLU A 88 10.96 16.93 15.57
C GLU A 88 11.50 17.67 14.33
N LYS A 89 12.73 17.39 13.92
CA LYS A 89 13.34 18.03 12.73
C LYS A 89 12.86 17.39 11.42
N VAL A 90 12.47 16.13 11.45
CA VAL A 90 11.81 15.43 10.34
C VAL A 90 10.45 16.06 10.03
N LEU A 91 9.85 16.71 11.00
CA LEU A 91 8.57 17.41 10.90
C LEU A 91 8.73 18.93 10.67
N SER A 92 9.95 19.41 10.37
CA SER A 92 10.20 20.83 10.07
C SER A 92 9.42 21.32 8.83
N VAL A 93 9.25 22.63 8.73
CA VAL A 93 8.58 23.27 7.58
C VAL A 93 9.33 22.98 6.27
N GLU A 94 10.65 23.00 6.30
CA GLU A 94 11.51 22.72 5.17
C GLU A 94 11.40 21.26 4.72
N SER A 95 11.38 20.34 5.67
CA SER A 95 11.19 18.91 5.38
C SER A 95 9.85 18.66 4.69
N ARG A 96 8.78 19.30 5.12
CA ARG A 96 7.45 19.15 4.51
C ARG A 96 7.35 19.73 3.11
N ALA A 97 8.04 20.84 2.84
CA ALA A 97 8.13 21.38 1.49
C ALA A 97 8.79 20.36 0.54
N ALA A 98 9.93 19.83 0.97
CA ALA A 98 10.66 18.82 0.21
C ALA A 98 9.83 17.52 0.03
N GLN A 99 9.11 17.08 1.06
CA GLN A 99 8.19 15.92 0.96
C GLN A 99 7.07 16.13 -0.07
N ALA A 100 6.52 17.35 -0.17
CA ALA A 100 5.50 17.65 -1.18
C ALA A 100 6.06 17.55 -2.61
N GLU A 101 7.27 18.08 -2.83
CA GLU A 101 7.96 17.98 -4.12
C GLU A 101 8.31 16.52 -4.45
N ALA A 102 8.80 15.75 -3.47
CA ALA A 102 9.13 14.35 -3.66
C ALA A 102 7.89 13.51 -4.01
N MET A 103 6.76 13.76 -3.33
CA MET A 103 5.49 13.09 -3.66
C MET A 103 5.01 13.45 -5.07
N HIS A 104 5.14 14.72 -5.46
CA HIS A 104 4.80 15.14 -6.82
C HIS A 104 5.67 14.46 -7.87
N ASN A 105 6.98 14.37 -7.63
CA ASN A 105 7.90 13.65 -8.49
C ASN A 105 7.57 12.16 -8.62
N LEU A 106 7.18 11.51 -7.51
CA LEU A 106 6.73 10.12 -7.53
C LEU A 106 5.47 9.93 -8.38
N LEU A 107 4.50 10.84 -8.30
CA LEU A 107 3.28 10.78 -9.11
C LEU A 107 3.58 11.02 -10.59
N LEU A 108 4.50 11.92 -10.93
CA LEU A 108 4.99 12.09 -12.29
C LEU A 108 5.72 10.84 -12.79
N ALA A 109 6.56 10.23 -11.96
CA ALA A 109 7.26 8.99 -12.28
C ALA A 109 6.29 7.84 -12.55
N ASN A 110 5.25 7.71 -11.72
CA ASN A 110 4.15 6.77 -11.96
C ASN A 110 3.50 7.00 -13.33
N SER A 111 3.15 8.24 -13.60
CA SER A 111 2.49 8.62 -14.85
C SER A 111 3.33 8.28 -16.09
N LEU A 112 4.62 8.61 -16.05
CA LEU A 112 5.54 8.30 -17.16
C LEU A 112 5.68 6.78 -17.36
N ALA A 113 5.76 6.01 -16.28
CA ALA A 113 5.85 4.56 -16.37
C ALA A 113 4.56 3.94 -16.91
N VAL A 114 3.40 4.35 -16.40
CA VAL A 114 2.09 3.86 -16.89
C VAL A 114 1.88 4.21 -18.35
N THR A 115 2.17 5.43 -18.75
CA THR A 115 2.06 5.88 -20.15
C THR A 115 2.96 5.07 -21.06
N SER A 116 4.24 4.90 -20.68
CA SER A 116 5.21 4.10 -21.45
C SER A 116 4.77 2.64 -21.60
N TYR A 117 4.18 2.04 -20.56
CA TYR A 117 3.66 0.68 -20.61
C TYR A 117 2.49 0.55 -21.60
N LYS A 118 1.54 1.47 -21.53
CA LYS A 118 0.35 1.47 -22.40
C LYS A 118 0.70 1.78 -23.86
N GLU A 119 1.57 2.74 -24.11
CA GLU A 119 2.03 3.08 -25.47
C GLU A 119 2.81 1.94 -26.15
N ALA A 120 3.52 1.13 -25.38
CA ALA A 120 4.19 -0.05 -25.89
C ALA A 120 3.21 -1.20 -26.29
N GLY A 121 1.92 -1.10 -25.93
CA GLY A 121 0.88 -2.04 -26.34
C GLY A 121 0.91 -3.39 -25.63
N TYR A 122 1.56 -3.50 -24.48
CA TYR A 122 1.53 -4.72 -23.69
C TYR A 122 0.11 -5.08 -23.24
N LYS A 123 -0.21 -6.39 -23.21
CA LYS A 123 -1.56 -6.90 -22.89
C LYS A 123 -1.84 -6.99 -21.40
N GLY A 124 -0.81 -6.93 -20.56
CA GLY A 124 -0.94 -6.94 -19.11
C GLY A 124 -1.56 -5.65 -18.59
N ARG A 125 -1.66 -5.57 -17.27
CA ARG A 125 -2.24 -4.41 -16.56
C ARG A 125 -1.19 -3.79 -15.65
N ILE A 126 -1.26 -2.47 -15.48
CA ILE A 126 -0.35 -1.72 -14.64
C ILE A 126 -1.11 -0.93 -13.58
N GLY A 127 -0.71 -1.09 -12.32
CA GLY A 127 -1.32 -0.47 -11.14
C GLY A 127 -0.33 0.31 -10.29
N ILE A 128 -0.84 0.85 -9.20
CA ILE A 128 -0.09 1.43 -8.09
C ILE A 128 -0.65 0.86 -6.79
N ALA A 129 0.19 0.49 -5.82
CA ALA A 129 -0.25 0.05 -4.50
C ALA A 129 -0.13 1.19 -3.49
N LEU A 130 -1.21 1.46 -2.78
CA LEU A 130 -1.33 2.59 -1.85
C LEU A 130 -1.66 2.09 -0.45
N ASN A 131 -1.03 2.68 0.56
CA ASN A 131 -1.40 2.48 1.96
C ASN A 131 -2.63 3.34 2.26
N LEU A 132 -3.80 2.74 2.23
CA LEU A 132 -5.06 3.44 2.40
C LEU A 132 -5.70 3.07 3.73
N SER A 133 -6.08 4.08 4.50
CA SER A 133 -6.62 3.90 5.84
C SER A 133 -7.82 4.83 6.07
N PRO A 134 -8.97 4.31 6.48
CA PRO A 134 -10.05 5.15 6.93
C PRO A 134 -9.62 5.98 8.14
N CYS A 135 -9.77 7.28 8.04
CA CYS A 135 -9.52 8.20 9.16
C CYS A 135 -10.78 8.28 10.00
N VAL A 136 -10.67 7.94 11.28
CA VAL A 136 -11.82 7.82 12.19
C VAL A 136 -11.63 8.72 13.40
N ASP A 137 -12.62 9.57 13.65
CA ASP A 137 -12.76 10.28 14.93
C ASP A 137 -14.11 9.88 15.53
N ASN A 138 -14.04 9.04 16.56
CA ASN A 138 -15.22 8.47 17.20
C ASN A 138 -16.02 9.49 18.02
N GLU A 139 -15.41 10.61 18.41
CA GLU A 139 -16.07 11.66 19.20
C GLU A 139 -16.66 12.75 18.33
N ASN A 140 -16.01 13.05 17.19
CA ASN A 140 -16.47 14.06 16.25
C ASN A 140 -16.30 13.57 14.79
N PRO A 141 -17.31 12.90 14.20
CA PRO A 141 -17.25 12.40 12.83
C PRO A 141 -16.97 13.47 11.77
N ASN A 142 -17.17 14.75 12.10
CA ASN A 142 -16.96 15.90 11.22
C ASN A 142 -15.74 16.75 11.61
N SER A 143 -14.81 16.21 12.41
CA SER A 143 -13.61 16.93 12.84
C SER A 143 -12.73 17.37 11.67
N ALA A 144 -11.96 18.44 11.88
CA ALA A 144 -10.94 18.87 10.93
C ALA A 144 -9.83 17.82 10.81
N ALA A 145 -9.43 17.20 11.93
CA ALA A 145 -8.44 16.13 11.95
C ALA A 145 -8.83 14.97 11.03
N LYS A 146 -10.08 14.51 11.06
CA LYS A 146 -10.56 13.44 10.16
C LYS A 146 -10.47 13.85 8.70
N ARG A 147 -10.90 15.05 8.33
CA ARG A 147 -10.81 15.54 6.95
C ARG A 147 -9.36 15.68 6.50
N ASN A 148 -8.51 16.30 7.31
CA ASN A 148 -7.09 16.49 7.01
C ASN A 148 -6.36 15.15 6.90
N CYS A 149 -6.64 14.20 7.79
CA CYS A 149 -6.12 12.85 7.76
C CYS A 149 -6.49 12.16 6.44
N ASN A 150 -7.77 12.17 6.06
CA ASN A 150 -8.20 11.57 4.79
C ASN A 150 -7.53 12.25 3.58
N SER A 151 -7.36 13.57 3.63
CA SER A 151 -6.67 14.32 2.56
C SER A 151 -5.19 13.92 2.44
N VAL A 152 -4.50 13.71 3.58
CA VAL A 152 -3.08 13.34 3.60
C VAL A 152 -2.85 11.88 3.23
N HIS A 153 -3.64 10.95 3.82
CA HIS A 153 -3.42 9.53 3.66
C HIS A 153 -4.03 8.95 2.38
N ASN A 154 -5.21 9.42 1.98
CA ASN A 154 -5.95 8.78 0.89
C ASN A 154 -6.09 9.68 -0.35
N ALA A 155 -6.64 10.87 -0.15
CA ALA A 155 -7.07 11.69 -1.27
C ALA A 155 -5.89 12.36 -2.00
N TRP A 156 -4.74 12.55 -1.38
CA TRP A 156 -3.59 13.19 -2.04
C TRP A 156 -3.23 12.48 -3.35
N VAL A 157 -3.04 11.18 -3.29
CA VAL A 157 -2.67 10.38 -4.45
C VAL A 157 -3.89 10.13 -5.34
N LEU A 158 -5.00 9.72 -4.74
CA LEU A 158 -6.21 9.36 -5.49
C LEU A 158 -6.81 10.54 -6.27
N ASP A 159 -6.90 11.73 -5.67
CA ASP A 159 -7.40 12.92 -6.36
C ASP A 159 -6.48 13.35 -7.51
N ALA A 160 -5.16 13.25 -7.31
CA ALA A 160 -4.21 13.55 -8.36
C ALA A 160 -4.39 12.63 -9.58
N LEU A 161 -4.53 11.32 -9.35
CA LEU A 161 -4.67 10.31 -10.40
C LEU A 161 -6.04 10.32 -11.09
N TYR A 162 -7.11 10.59 -10.34
CA TYR A 162 -8.48 10.45 -10.85
C TYR A 162 -9.18 11.76 -11.14
N LYS A 163 -8.83 12.85 -10.44
CA LYS A 163 -9.44 14.18 -10.60
C LYS A 163 -8.49 15.22 -11.21
N GLY A 164 -7.20 14.86 -11.40
CA GLY A 164 -6.18 15.76 -11.97
C GLY A 164 -5.89 16.97 -11.10
N ASN A 165 -6.07 16.86 -9.79
CA ASN A 165 -5.89 17.96 -8.86
C ASN A 165 -5.58 17.44 -7.45
N TYR A 166 -4.83 18.20 -6.67
CA TYR A 166 -4.68 17.90 -5.25
C TYR A 166 -5.90 18.36 -4.45
N PRO A 167 -6.25 17.66 -3.35
CA PRO A 167 -7.32 18.08 -2.46
C PRO A 167 -7.16 19.53 -1.98
N LYS A 168 -8.28 20.24 -1.78
CA LYS A 168 -8.25 21.63 -1.29
C LYS A 168 -7.53 21.74 0.06
N ASP A 169 -7.77 20.79 0.95
CA ASP A 169 -7.14 20.79 2.28
C ASP A 169 -5.62 20.62 2.17
N ILE A 170 -5.14 19.74 1.31
CA ILE A 170 -3.70 19.59 1.02
C ILE A 170 -3.12 20.91 0.52
N LYS A 171 -3.75 21.58 -0.44
CA LYS A 171 -3.28 22.88 -0.93
C LYS A 171 -3.19 23.91 0.19
N THR A 172 -4.21 23.97 1.05
CA THR A 172 -4.25 24.91 2.18
C THR A 172 -3.16 24.58 3.22
N LEU A 173 -2.99 23.30 3.53
CA LEU A 173 -1.95 22.84 4.47
C LEU A 173 -0.56 23.13 3.93
N TYR A 174 -0.33 22.88 2.63
CA TYR A 174 0.97 23.13 2.02
C TYR A 174 1.25 24.61 1.76
N GLN A 175 0.24 25.47 1.58
CA GLN A 175 0.47 26.92 1.58
C GLN A 175 1.17 27.40 2.86
N LYS A 176 0.87 26.78 3.99
CA LYS A 176 1.51 27.08 5.26
C LYS A 176 2.95 26.60 5.36
N TYR A 177 3.23 25.38 4.82
CA TYR A 177 4.51 24.69 5.00
C TYR A 177 5.43 24.80 3.77
N ALA A 178 4.87 24.91 2.59
CA ALA A 178 5.56 24.97 1.32
C ALA A 178 4.91 25.98 0.37
N PRO A 179 4.94 27.29 0.68
CA PRO A 179 4.29 28.31 -0.14
C PRO A 179 4.81 28.39 -1.58
N ALA A 180 6.04 27.92 -1.81
CA ALA A 180 6.65 27.85 -3.13
C ALA A 180 6.22 26.61 -3.94
N PHE A 181 5.64 25.57 -3.30
CA PHE A 181 5.17 24.38 -3.99
C PHE A 181 3.87 24.67 -4.75
N GLN A 182 4.00 24.85 -6.02
CA GLN A 182 2.88 25.10 -6.94
C GLN A 182 3.02 24.21 -8.17
N PRO A 183 2.47 22.97 -8.11
CA PRO A 183 2.51 22.06 -9.25
C PRO A 183 1.84 22.69 -10.46
N SER A 184 2.45 22.56 -11.62
CA SER A 184 1.91 23.11 -12.86
C SER A 184 0.62 22.36 -13.27
N GLN A 185 -0.26 23.05 -13.97
CA GLN A 185 -1.46 22.39 -14.54
C GLN A 185 -1.09 21.30 -15.55
N ASP A 186 0.05 21.46 -16.22
CA ASP A 186 0.58 20.49 -17.18
C ASP A 186 1.01 19.21 -16.49
N ASP A 187 1.68 19.31 -15.34
CA ASP A 187 2.06 18.13 -14.55
C ASP A 187 0.84 17.42 -14.01
N MET A 188 -0.17 18.15 -13.52
CA MET A 188 -1.42 17.54 -13.04
C MET A 188 -2.17 16.83 -14.16
N LYS A 189 -2.16 17.36 -15.40
CA LYS A 189 -2.72 16.65 -16.56
C LYS A 189 -1.94 15.38 -16.88
N LYS A 190 -0.60 15.42 -16.87
CA LYS A 190 0.25 14.25 -17.09
C LYS A 190 -0.03 13.17 -16.03
N ILE A 191 -0.13 13.56 -14.75
CA ILE A 191 -0.43 12.64 -13.66
C ILE A 191 -1.78 11.95 -13.91
N MET A 192 -2.82 12.68 -14.26
CA MET A 192 -4.13 12.12 -14.56
C MET A 192 -4.13 11.24 -15.83
N GLN A 193 -3.36 11.60 -16.86
CA GLN A 193 -3.20 10.77 -18.09
C GLN A 193 -2.52 9.43 -17.78
N GLY A 194 -1.61 9.40 -16.82
CA GLY A 194 -0.98 8.19 -16.29
C GLY A 194 -1.83 7.43 -15.28
N ARG A 195 -3.17 7.56 -15.35
CA ARG A 195 -4.09 6.79 -14.51
C ARG A 195 -3.85 5.28 -14.66
N PRO A 196 -3.63 4.55 -13.57
CA PRO A 196 -3.37 3.12 -13.60
C PRO A 196 -4.63 2.32 -13.96
N ASP A 197 -4.47 1.05 -14.36
CA ASP A 197 -5.57 0.15 -14.70
C ASP A 197 -6.26 -0.43 -13.46
N PHE A 198 -5.57 -0.43 -12.33
CA PHE A 198 -6.11 -0.84 -11.03
C PHE A 198 -5.39 -0.12 -9.88
N ILE A 199 -6.07 -0.03 -8.76
CA ILE A 199 -5.49 0.42 -7.48
C ILE A 199 -5.22 -0.81 -6.62
N GLY A 200 -3.97 -0.99 -6.22
CA GLY A 200 -3.60 -1.86 -5.12
C GLY A 200 -3.93 -1.20 -3.79
N VAL A 201 -4.61 -1.90 -2.92
CA VAL A 201 -4.99 -1.43 -1.59
C VAL A 201 -4.19 -2.19 -0.56
N ASN A 202 -3.26 -1.52 0.11
CA ASN A 202 -2.63 -2.00 1.32
C ASN A 202 -3.45 -1.48 2.50
N PHE A 203 -4.04 -2.39 3.26
CA PHE A 203 -4.86 -2.05 4.42
C PHE A 203 -4.49 -2.90 5.62
N TYR A 204 -4.24 -2.27 6.75
CA TYR A 204 -3.91 -2.95 8.01
C TYR A 204 -4.88 -2.58 9.14
N SER A 205 -5.18 -1.29 9.29
CA SER A 205 -6.02 -0.75 10.36
C SER A 205 -6.59 0.61 9.99
N PRO A 206 -7.68 1.08 10.62
CA PRO A 206 -8.09 2.48 10.56
C PRO A 206 -7.10 3.37 11.32
N THR A 207 -6.99 4.62 10.89
CA THR A 207 -6.23 5.66 11.58
C THR A 207 -7.16 6.44 12.52
N LEU A 208 -6.97 6.27 13.83
CA LEU A 208 -7.76 6.96 14.84
C LEU A 208 -7.17 8.33 15.12
N VAL A 209 -7.97 9.37 14.97
CA VAL A 209 -7.53 10.77 15.07
C VAL A 209 -8.41 11.61 15.99
N LYS A 210 -7.90 12.76 16.39
CA LYS A 210 -8.62 13.85 17.03
C LYS A 210 -8.05 15.20 16.63
N ASP A 211 -8.84 16.25 16.77
CA ASP A 211 -8.39 17.61 16.55
C ASP A 211 -7.31 18.01 17.57
N ASP A 212 -6.16 18.47 17.08
CA ASP A 212 -5.12 19.08 17.87
C ASP A 212 -4.37 20.13 17.04
N PRO A 213 -4.71 21.42 17.18
CA PRO A 213 -4.08 22.49 16.40
C PRO A 213 -2.57 22.66 16.66
N SER A 214 -2.04 22.08 17.74
CA SER A 214 -0.61 22.14 18.04
C SER A 214 0.20 21.14 17.22
N GLN A 215 -0.46 20.11 16.67
CA GLN A 215 0.17 19.07 15.88
C GLN A 215 0.19 19.43 14.38
N PRO A 216 1.10 18.85 13.61
CA PRO A 216 1.11 18.99 12.17
C PRO A 216 -0.24 18.61 11.55
N PHE A 217 -0.69 19.40 10.59
CA PHE A 217 -2.00 19.26 9.95
C PHE A 217 -3.22 19.32 10.89
N GLY A 218 -3.01 19.67 12.18
CA GLY A 218 -4.06 19.67 13.18
C GLY A 218 -4.51 18.27 13.62
N ILE A 219 -3.68 17.25 13.41
CA ILE A 219 -4.01 15.84 13.64
C ILE A 219 -3.19 15.29 14.80
N ALA A 220 -3.85 14.83 15.85
CA ALA A 220 -3.25 13.93 16.83
C ALA A 220 -3.81 12.52 16.66
N ASN A 221 -2.94 11.54 16.76
CA ASN A 221 -3.37 10.13 16.80
C ASN A 221 -4.00 9.79 18.15
N ARG A 222 -5.01 8.93 18.13
CA ARG A 222 -5.59 8.35 19.33
C ARG A 222 -5.16 6.89 19.50
N PRO A 223 -4.80 6.45 20.70
CA PRO A 223 -4.69 5.03 20.97
C PRO A 223 -6.07 4.37 20.83
N ASN A 224 -6.09 3.15 20.30
CA ASN A 224 -7.34 2.37 20.29
C ASN A 224 -7.59 1.76 21.67
N PRO A 225 -8.75 2.04 22.31
CA PRO A 225 -9.10 1.43 23.59
C PRO A 225 -9.45 -0.06 23.47
N ASP A 226 -9.96 -0.49 22.32
CA ASP A 226 -10.37 -1.88 22.07
C ASP A 226 -9.21 -2.66 21.44
N GLN A 227 -8.18 -2.92 22.21
CA GLN A 227 -6.96 -3.53 21.71
C GLN A 227 -7.15 -5.03 21.40
N TYR A 228 -7.35 -5.33 20.14
CA TYR A 228 -6.89 -6.58 19.59
C TYR A 228 -5.34 -6.49 19.49
N PRO A 229 -4.58 -7.48 19.96
CA PRO A 229 -3.12 -7.38 20.08
C PRO A 229 -2.43 -7.53 18.73
N SER A 230 -2.57 -6.55 17.87
CA SER A 230 -1.82 -6.43 16.61
C SER A 230 -0.87 -5.24 16.68
N TYR A 231 0.36 -5.42 16.21
CA TYR A 231 1.35 -4.35 16.13
C TYR A 231 0.98 -3.23 15.14
N ASN A 232 0.04 -3.49 14.23
CA ASN A 232 -0.39 -2.54 13.21
C ASN A 232 -1.60 -1.69 13.61
N GLY A 233 -2.06 -1.79 14.85
CA GLY A 233 -3.23 -1.06 15.32
C GLY A 233 -4.50 -1.91 15.42
N PRO A 234 -5.69 -1.28 15.48
CA PRO A 234 -6.94 -1.98 15.69
C PRO A 234 -7.31 -2.90 14.53
N VAL A 235 -7.68 -4.13 14.84
CA VAL A 235 -8.22 -5.07 13.85
C VAL A 235 -9.67 -4.72 13.56
N SER A 236 -9.95 -4.23 12.37
CA SER A 236 -11.29 -3.73 12.03
C SER A 236 -11.68 -4.05 10.58
N PRO A 237 -12.23 -5.24 10.30
CA PRO A 237 -12.67 -5.62 8.97
C PRO A 237 -13.77 -4.71 8.39
N SER A 238 -14.64 -4.14 9.25
CA SER A 238 -15.70 -3.22 8.82
C SER A 238 -15.16 -1.97 8.16
N HIS A 239 -14.06 -1.42 8.69
CA HIS A 239 -13.42 -0.24 8.09
C HIS A 239 -12.78 -0.53 6.72
N LEU A 240 -12.38 -1.79 6.46
CA LEU A 240 -11.98 -2.18 5.11
C LEU A 240 -13.15 -2.11 4.14
N VAL A 241 -14.34 -2.59 4.53
CA VAL A 241 -15.55 -2.47 3.70
C VAL A 241 -15.87 -1.01 3.40
N GLU A 242 -15.86 -0.16 4.44
CA GLU A 242 -16.13 1.28 4.29
C GLU A 242 -15.14 1.95 3.33
N LEU A 243 -13.84 1.65 3.48
CA LEU A 243 -12.79 2.17 2.60
C LEU A 243 -13.02 1.78 1.14
N LEU A 244 -13.26 0.49 0.89
CA LEU A 244 -13.48 -0.01 -0.47
C LEU A 244 -14.72 0.62 -1.12
N MET A 245 -15.82 0.74 -0.38
CA MET A 245 -17.05 1.40 -0.85
C MET A 245 -16.84 2.91 -1.09
N GLN A 246 -16.05 3.56 -0.23
CA GLN A 246 -15.73 4.97 -0.41
C GLN A 246 -14.91 5.19 -1.69
N ILE A 247 -13.85 4.41 -1.90
CA ILE A 247 -13.03 4.50 -3.10
C ILE A 247 -13.87 4.25 -4.35
N ASP A 248 -14.68 3.22 -4.35
CA ASP A 248 -15.57 2.88 -5.47
C ASP A 248 -16.46 4.06 -5.83
N LYS A 249 -17.12 4.66 -4.84
CA LYS A 249 -18.04 5.78 -5.03
C LYS A 249 -17.36 7.08 -5.48
N GLU A 250 -16.17 7.38 -4.94
CA GLU A 250 -15.52 8.69 -5.12
C GLU A 250 -14.63 8.76 -6.36
N TYR A 251 -14.18 7.61 -6.90
CA TYR A 251 -13.16 7.53 -7.95
C TYR A 251 -13.58 6.74 -9.20
N ASP A 252 -14.86 6.85 -9.58
CA ASP A 252 -15.36 6.31 -10.84
C ASP A 252 -15.24 4.78 -10.96
N HIS A 253 -15.62 4.07 -9.88
CA HIS A 253 -15.67 2.61 -9.80
C HIS A 253 -14.37 1.92 -10.27
N PRO A 254 -13.20 2.24 -9.69
CA PRO A 254 -11.93 1.67 -10.15
C PRO A 254 -11.88 0.16 -9.88
N THR A 255 -11.05 -0.53 -10.65
CA THR A 255 -10.67 -1.88 -10.28
C THR A 255 -9.73 -1.85 -9.08
N LEU A 256 -10.03 -2.64 -8.05
CA LEU A 256 -9.25 -2.76 -6.83
C LEU A 256 -8.64 -4.15 -6.71
N ILE A 257 -7.43 -4.23 -6.18
CA ILE A 257 -6.79 -5.46 -5.72
C ILE A 257 -6.30 -5.20 -4.30
N ILE A 258 -6.67 -6.02 -3.33
CA ILE A 258 -6.02 -5.97 -2.02
C ILE A 258 -4.61 -6.52 -2.21
N THR A 259 -3.62 -5.63 -2.21
CA THR A 259 -2.22 -5.97 -2.45
C THR A 259 -1.48 -6.31 -1.17
N GLU A 260 -1.92 -5.74 -0.04
CA GLU A 260 -1.46 -6.14 1.28
C GLU A 260 -2.60 -6.05 2.29
N ASN A 261 -2.75 -7.09 3.08
CA ASN A 261 -3.58 -7.12 4.27
C ASN A 261 -3.05 -8.18 5.21
N GLY A 262 -2.75 -7.82 6.44
CA GLY A 262 -2.13 -8.72 7.40
C GLY A 262 -2.05 -8.11 8.78
N ALA A 263 -1.58 -8.90 9.74
CA ALA A 263 -1.36 -8.44 11.10
C ALA A 263 -0.05 -9.01 11.65
N GLY A 264 0.75 -8.14 12.24
CA GLY A 264 1.94 -8.52 12.97
C GLY A 264 1.59 -9.00 14.37
N PHE A 265 2.03 -10.21 14.70
CA PHE A 265 1.93 -10.77 16.05
C PHE A 265 3.32 -11.16 16.54
N GLY A 266 3.52 -11.14 17.86
CA GLY A 266 4.77 -11.58 18.49
C GLY A 266 4.91 -13.10 18.49
N VAL A 267 6.11 -13.57 18.79
CA VAL A 267 6.39 -15.01 18.94
C VAL A 267 5.54 -15.67 20.05
N ASP A 268 5.15 -14.90 21.07
CA ASP A 268 4.33 -15.39 22.18
C ASP A 268 2.88 -15.66 21.79
N ASP A 269 2.42 -15.08 20.68
CA ASP A 269 1.09 -15.32 20.11
C ASP A 269 1.04 -16.59 19.25
N GLU A 270 2.17 -17.22 19.03
CA GLU A 270 2.34 -18.43 18.24
C GLU A 270 2.67 -19.61 19.17
N LYS A 271 1.98 -20.72 19.00
CA LYS A 271 2.23 -21.95 19.77
C LYS A 271 2.78 -23.04 18.86
N LEU A 272 4.02 -23.43 19.10
CA LEU A 272 4.62 -24.57 18.41
C LEU A 272 4.02 -25.88 18.96
N THR A 273 3.52 -26.73 18.09
CA THR A 273 3.15 -28.11 18.35
C THR A 273 4.07 -29.04 17.59
N GLU A 274 3.99 -30.37 17.80
CA GLU A 274 4.88 -31.36 17.14
C GLU A 274 4.96 -31.17 15.61
N ASN A 275 3.89 -30.69 14.94
CA ASN A 275 3.82 -30.62 13.49
C ASN A 275 3.30 -29.28 12.95
N ARG A 276 2.99 -28.28 13.78
CA ARG A 276 2.35 -27.02 13.36
C ARG A 276 2.68 -25.87 14.30
N VAL A 277 2.70 -24.69 13.71
CA VAL A 277 2.64 -23.43 14.46
C VAL A 277 1.19 -22.97 14.48
N LEU A 278 0.62 -22.86 15.68
CA LEU A 278 -0.75 -22.35 15.88
C LEU A 278 -0.67 -20.83 16.05
N ASP A 279 -1.36 -20.11 15.17
CA ASP A 279 -1.48 -18.65 15.16
C ASP A 279 -2.96 -18.23 15.02
N PRO A 280 -3.80 -18.54 16.02
CA PRO A 280 -5.25 -18.38 15.91
C PRO A 280 -5.68 -16.94 15.66
N LEU A 281 -4.95 -15.94 16.18
CA LEU A 281 -5.26 -14.53 15.98
C LEU A 281 -5.07 -14.12 14.51
N ARG A 282 -3.97 -14.55 13.87
CA ARG A 282 -3.73 -14.30 12.46
C ARG A 282 -4.72 -15.03 11.57
N ALA A 283 -5.05 -16.29 11.90
CA ALA A 283 -6.06 -17.06 11.18
C ALA A 283 -7.43 -16.39 11.23
N LYS A 284 -7.82 -15.83 12.40
CA LYS A 284 -9.05 -15.07 12.57
C LYS A 284 -9.00 -13.77 11.77
N TYR A 285 -7.94 -12.99 11.90
CA TYR A 285 -7.73 -11.74 11.14
C TYR A 285 -7.94 -11.98 9.65
N LEU A 286 -7.23 -12.96 9.09
CA LEU A 286 -7.31 -13.35 7.69
C LEU A 286 -8.76 -13.68 7.27
N SER A 287 -9.44 -14.53 8.06
CA SER A 287 -10.80 -14.95 7.78
C SER A 287 -11.75 -13.76 7.71
N ASP A 288 -11.73 -12.90 8.74
CA ASP A 288 -12.65 -11.78 8.88
C ASP A 288 -12.43 -10.73 7.77
N HIS A 289 -11.16 -10.47 7.36
CA HIS A 289 -10.87 -9.51 6.30
C HIS A 289 -11.21 -10.05 4.91
N ILE A 290 -11.04 -11.35 4.65
CA ILE A 290 -11.52 -11.96 3.40
C ILE A 290 -13.05 -11.84 3.33
N ASP A 291 -13.77 -12.11 4.42
CA ASP A 291 -15.23 -11.98 4.45
C ASP A 291 -15.68 -10.51 4.23
N ALA A 292 -14.93 -9.54 4.77
CA ALA A 292 -15.13 -8.12 4.51
C ALA A 292 -14.97 -7.77 3.02
N VAL A 293 -13.90 -8.25 2.38
CA VAL A 293 -13.68 -8.05 0.93
C VAL A 293 -14.81 -8.67 0.12
N LEU A 294 -15.25 -9.88 0.46
CA LEU A 294 -16.37 -10.52 -0.20
C LEU A 294 -17.68 -9.75 -0.02
N SER A 295 -17.89 -9.14 1.17
CA SER A 295 -19.04 -8.27 1.43
C SER A 295 -19.04 -7.04 0.54
N ALA A 296 -17.90 -6.35 0.41
CA ALA A 296 -17.75 -5.21 -0.50
C ALA A 296 -18.03 -5.59 -1.97
N ARG A 297 -17.54 -6.76 -2.39
CA ARG A 297 -17.84 -7.29 -3.74
C ARG A 297 -19.32 -7.55 -3.96
N HIS A 298 -20.01 -8.13 -2.98
CA HIS A 298 -21.47 -8.34 -3.05
C HIS A 298 -22.25 -7.01 -3.11
N ALA A 299 -21.70 -5.95 -2.52
CA ALA A 299 -22.24 -4.59 -2.64
C ALA A 299 -21.94 -3.91 -3.99
N GLY A 300 -21.22 -4.56 -4.90
CA GLY A 300 -20.93 -4.09 -6.26
C GLY A 300 -19.53 -3.53 -6.47
N VAL A 301 -18.69 -3.43 -5.43
CA VAL A 301 -17.31 -2.94 -5.57
C VAL A 301 -16.47 -3.93 -6.41
N LYS A 302 -15.74 -3.40 -7.36
CA LYS A 302 -14.93 -4.20 -8.29
C LYS A 302 -13.58 -4.59 -7.66
N VAL A 303 -13.58 -5.52 -6.70
CA VAL A 303 -12.36 -6.11 -6.14
C VAL A 303 -12.04 -7.41 -6.85
N GLU A 304 -10.90 -7.47 -7.55
CA GLU A 304 -10.51 -8.62 -8.37
C GLU A 304 -9.61 -9.62 -7.66
N GLY A 305 -8.88 -9.20 -6.64
CA GLY A 305 -7.91 -10.06 -5.95
C GLY A 305 -7.68 -9.67 -4.50
N TYR A 306 -7.14 -10.64 -3.75
CA TYR A 306 -6.71 -10.46 -2.37
C TYR A 306 -5.38 -11.17 -2.15
N LEU A 307 -4.38 -10.42 -1.69
CA LEU A 307 -3.06 -10.90 -1.31
C LEU A 307 -2.86 -10.64 0.18
N PHE A 308 -2.35 -11.65 0.87
CA PHE A 308 -2.06 -11.55 2.30
C PHE A 308 -0.60 -11.12 2.51
N TRP A 309 -0.36 -10.18 3.40
CA TRP A 309 0.97 -9.82 3.86
C TRP A 309 1.26 -10.56 5.18
N SER A 310 2.17 -11.57 5.18
CA SER A 310 3.00 -12.03 4.07
C SER A 310 3.00 -13.56 4.00
N LEU A 311 3.58 -14.14 2.95
CA LEU A 311 3.71 -15.59 2.84
C LEU A 311 4.68 -16.14 3.88
N LEU A 312 5.87 -15.55 3.99
CA LEU A 312 6.94 -15.95 4.90
C LEU A 312 7.16 -14.89 5.97
N ASP A 313 7.51 -15.31 7.20
CA ASP A 313 8.11 -14.38 8.14
C ASP A 313 9.35 -13.74 7.51
N ASN A 314 9.54 -12.44 7.71
CA ASN A 314 10.60 -11.65 7.11
C ASN A 314 11.14 -10.59 8.08
N PHE A 315 12.09 -9.79 7.61
CA PHE A 315 12.67 -8.68 8.35
C PHE A 315 11.73 -7.46 8.28
N GLU A 316 10.99 -7.22 9.37
CA GLU A 316 9.99 -6.17 9.46
C GLU A 316 10.64 -4.83 9.84
N TRP A 317 11.35 -4.24 8.92
CA TRP A 317 11.96 -2.90 9.04
C TRP A 317 12.63 -2.66 10.41
N LEU A 318 12.19 -1.66 11.16
CA LEU A 318 12.73 -1.31 12.49
C LEU A 318 12.43 -2.36 13.58
N PHE A 319 11.46 -3.23 13.35
CA PHE A 319 11.10 -4.31 14.29
C PHE A 319 11.96 -5.57 14.11
N GLY A 320 12.71 -5.66 13.00
CA GLY A 320 13.53 -6.83 12.69
C GLY A 320 12.67 -8.09 12.58
N TYR A 321 13.10 -9.18 13.20
CA TYR A 321 12.39 -10.46 13.19
C TYR A 321 11.38 -10.65 14.34
N ARG A 322 11.15 -9.62 15.15
CA ARG A 322 10.24 -9.71 16.32
C ARG A 322 8.78 -9.70 15.92
N ASN A 323 8.41 -8.88 14.94
CA ASN A 323 7.04 -8.81 14.42
C ASN A 323 6.91 -9.80 13.28
N ARG A 324 6.01 -10.75 13.41
CA ARG A 324 5.83 -11.81 12.43
C ARG A 324 4.52 -11.63 11.68
N PHE A 325 4.60 -11.52 10.37
CA PHE A 325 3.46 -11.40 9.47
C PHE A 325 3.21 -12.67 8.65
N GLY A 326 4.20 -13.55 8.54
CA GLY A 326 4.14 -14.72 7.69
C GLY A 326 3.03 -15.70 8.05
N MET A 327 2.39 -16.26 7.05
CA MET A 327 1.56 -17.46 7.19
C MET A 327 2.43 -18.72 7.30
N ILE A 328 3.70 -18.61 6.93
CA ILE A 328 4.72 -19.66 7.08
C ILE A 328 5.80 -19.09 7.99
N GLY A 329 6.04 -19.76 9.10
CA GLY A 329 7.11 -19.44 10.04
C GLY A 329 8.48 -19.74 9.42
N VAL A 330 9.45 -18.88 9.68
CA VAL A 330 10.86 -19.07 9.31
C VAL A 330 11.70 -19.13 10.56
N ASP A 331 12.49 -20.19 10.70
CA ASP A 331 13.48 -20.32 11.76
C ASP A 331 14.78 -19.60 11.32
N PHE A 332 14.93 -18.35 11.76
CA PHE A 332 16.06 -17.49 11.41
C PHE A 332 17.38 -17.90 12.11
N GLU A 333 17.30 -18.74 13.14
CA GLU A 333 18.48 -19.26 13.83
C GLU A 333 19.01 -20.54 13.14
N SER A 334 18.16 -21.20 12.37
CA SER A 334 18.55 -22.38 11.58
C SER A 334 19.33 -21.98 10.32
N PRO A 335 20.51 -22.55 10.07
CA PRO A 335 21.26 -22.31 8.82
C PRO A 335 20.45 -22.65 7.54
N GLN A 336 19.47 -23.55 7.67
CA GLN A 336 18.59 -23.98 6.57
C GLN A 336 17.38 -23.07 6.39
N LEU A 337 17.18 -22.10 7.29
CA LEU A 337 15.99 -21.24 7.33
C LEU A 337 14.70 -22.08 7.23
N ALA A 338 14.56 -23.07 8.12
CA ALA A 338 13.47 -24.02 8.09
C ALA A 338 12.11 -23.33 8.07
N ARG A 339 11.19 -23.80 7.22
CA ARG A 339 9.89 -23.19 6.97
C ARG A 339 8.78 -24.08 7.47
N THR A 340 7.91 -23.53 8.32
CA THR A 340 6.80 -24.27 8.93
C THR A 340 5.48 -23.55 8.66
N PRO A 341 4.53 -24.17 7.91
CA PRO A 341 3.21 -23.58 7.71
C PRO A 341 2.46 -23.40 9.03
N LYS A 342 1.85 -22.23 9.21
CA LYS A 342 1.04 -21.89 10.39
C LYS A 342 -0.44 -22.22 10.16
N SER A 343 -1.28 -22.15 11.19
CA SER A 343 -2.72 -22.39 11.04
C SER A 343 -3.39 -21.39 10.11
N SER A 344 -2.90 -20.15 10.04
CA SER A 344 -3.36 -19.14 9.09
C SER A 344 -3.14 -19.53 7.62
N TYR A 345 -2.05 -20.23 7.29
CA TYR A 345 -1.82 -20.80 5.96
C TYR A 345 -2.93 -21.74 5.53
N TYR A 346 -3.28 -22.68 6.41
CA TYR A 346 -4.36 -23.63 6.13
C TYR A 346 -5.74 -22.97 6.08
N LYS A 347 -5.95 -21.92 6.89
CA LYS A 347 -7.18 -21.10 6.83
C LYS A 347 -7.29 -20.36 5.50
N TYR A 348 -6.20 -19.82 4.97
CA TYR A 348 -6.21 -19.18 3.65
C TYR A 348 -6.50 -20.17 2.53
N GLN A 349 -5.89 -21.35 2.60
CA GLN A 349 -6.16 -22.43 1.64
C GLN A 349 -7.63 -22.87 1.67
N GLU A 350 -8.24 -22.98 2.86
CA GLU A 350 -9.69 -23.25 3.05
C GLU A 350 -10.52 -22.16 2.36
N LYS A 351 -10.26 -20.88 2.64
CA LYS A 351 -10.99 -19.74 2.04
C LYS A 351 -10.90 -19.74 0.51
N ILE A 352 -9.73 -20.03 -0.05
CA ILE A 352 -9.55 -20.13 -1.51
C ILE A 352 -10.39 -21.26 -2.09
N ARG A 353 -10.40 -22.44 -1.44
CA ARG A 353 -11.20 -23.58 -1.86
C ARG A 353 -12.70 -23.26 -1.83
N ASP A 354 -13.19 -22.73 -0.71
CA ASP A 354 -14.60 -22.37 -0.54
C ASP A 354 -15.05 -21.34 -1.57
N TYR A 355 -14.21 -20.34 -1.86
CA TYR A 355 -14.48 -19.35 -2.89
C TYR A 355 -14.59 -20.00 -4.29
N LYS A 356 -13.66 -20.90 -4.63
CA LYS A 356 -13.69 -21.63 -5.91
C LYS A 356 -14.92 -22.52 -6.06
N GLU A 357 -15.34 -23.21 -4.99
CA GLU A 357 -16.51 -24.08 -4.98
C GLU A 357 -17.80 -23.27 -5.17
N ARG A 358 -17.97 -22.18 -4.44
CA ARG A 358 -19.15 -21.30 -4.58
C ARG A 358 -19.27 -20.74 -5.99
N ASN A 359 -18.17 -20.36 -6.62
CA ASN A 359 -18.17 -19.80 -7.98
C ASN A 359 -18.37 -20.88 -9.07
N LYS A 360 -18.13 -22.15 -8.81
CA LYS A 360 -18.50 -23.24 -9.73
C LYS A 360 -20.01 -23.48 -9.77
N CYS A 361 -20.71 -23.20 -8.68
CA CYS A 361 -22.16 -23.38 -8.57
C CYS A 361 -22.98 -22.19 -9.12
N LEU A 362 -22.34 -21.05 -9.42
CA LEU A 362 -23.02 -19.93 -10.07
C LEU A 362 -23.12 -20.21 -11.58
N PRO A 363 -24.33 -20.09 -12.19
CA PRO A 363 -24.47 -20.22 -13.63
C PRO A 363 -23.55 -19.20 -14.30
N GLN A 364 -22.80 -19.63 -15.32
CA GLN A 364 -21.99 -18.73 -16.14
C GLN A 364 -22.94 -17.73 -16.81
N GLN A 365 -23.22 -16.62 -16.14
CA GLN A 365 -23.84 -15.48 -16.79
C GLN A 365 -22.80 -14.93 -17.78
N SER A 366 -23.06 -15.27 -19.03
CA SER A 366 -22.54 -14.72 -20.29
C SER A 366 -21.36 -13.74 -20.14
N ARG A 367 -20.16 -14.29 -20.33
CA ARG A 367 -19.04 -13.51 -20.87
C ARG A 367 -19.34 -13.22 -22.35
N HIS A 368 -20.24 -12.28 -22.64
CA HIS A 368 -20.35 -11.70 -23.98
C HIS A 368 -21.01 -10.33 -23.90
N SER A 369 -20.32 -9.42 -24.47
CA SER A 369 -20.67 -8.10 -24.99
C SER A 369 -20.04 -6.92 -24.28
N GLY A 370 -19.15 -6.28 -25.05
CA GLY A 370 -18.83 -4.89 -25.08
C GLY A 370 -17.35 -4.62 -25.06
#